data_889b8529a35bdea660c6642788a3447f
#
_entry.id   889b8529a35bdea660c6642788a3447f
#
_cell.length_a   1.000
_cell.length_b   1.000
_cell.length_c   1.000
_cell.angle_alpha   90.00
_cell.angle_beta   90.00
_cell.angle_gamma   90.00
#
_symmetry.space_group_name_H-M   'P 1'
#
loop_
_entity.id
_entity.type
_entity.pdbx_description
1 polymer ?
#
loop_
_entity_poly.entity_id
_entity_poly.type
_entity_poly.pdbx_seq_one_letter_code
_entity_poly.pdbx_strand_id
1 'polypeptide(L)' 'MHLDLVPGALVRNPVFLDWGLGQIQSVVGDRVTVNFENMGKMVINISVVKLEVVEELPNIKK' A
#
# COMPACT_ATOMS: atom_id res chain seq x y z
N MET A 1 9.71 14.41 6.40
CA MET A 1 9.65 13.09 5.78
C MET A 1 8.27 12.77 5.26
N HIS A 2 8.18 12.20 4.12
CA HIS A 2 6.91 11.88 3.50
C HIS A 2 6.74 10.40 3.34
N LEU A 3 5.54 9.94 3.64
CA LEU A 3 5.16 8.56 3.38
C LEU A 3 4.27 8.59 2.17
N ASP A 4 4.85 8.34 1.03
CA ASP A 4 4.15 8.47 -0.23
C ASP A 4 3.81 7.10 -0.81
N LEU A 5 2.84 7.11 -1.69
CA LEU A 5 2.46 5.91 -2.42
C LEU A 5 3.45 5.72 -3.55
N VAL A 6 4.49 4.97 -3.27
CA VAL A 6 5.54 4.71 -4.24
C VAL A 6 5.80 3.22 -4.30
N PRO A 7 6.38 2.71 -5.39
CA PRO A 7 6.69 1.29 -5.47
C PRO A 7 7.57 0.85 -4.31
N GLY A 8 7.23 -0.27 -3.72
CA GLY A 8 7.92 -0.79 -2.56
C GLY A 8 7.32 -0.41 -1.24
N ALA A 9 6.48 0.62 -1.20
CA ALA A 9 5.86 1.05 0.04
C ALA A 9 4.85 0.02 0.51
N LEU A 10 4.69 -0.06 1.82
CA LEU A 10 3.68 -0.93 2.42
C LEU A 10 2.47 -0.10 2.76
N VAL A 11 1.32 -0.61 2.42
CA VAL A 11 0.06 0.10 2.63
C VAL A 11 -0.97 -0.88 3.17
N ARG A 12 -2.06 -0.32 3.65
CA ARG A 12 -3.23 -1.11 4.02
C ARG A 12 -4.46 -0.34 3.61
N ASN A 13 -5.56 -1.07 3.44
CA ASN A 13 -6.84 -0.42 3.19
C ASN A 13 -7.51 -0.21 4.53
N PRO A 14 -7.68 1.03 4.98
CA PRO A 14 -8.21 1.27 6.33
C PRO A 14 -9.68 0.86 6.47
N VAL A 15 -10.39 0.70 5.35
CA VAL A 15 -11.78 0.27 5.39
C VAL A 15 -11.87 -1.25 5.44
N PHE A 16 -10.96 -1.93 4.76
CA PHE A 16 -10.95 -3.39 4.69
C PHE A 16 -9.64 -3.92 5.25
N LEU A 17 -9.52 -3.87 6.55
CA LEU A 17 -8.26 -4.24 7.20
C LEU A 17 -7.94 -5.73 7.04
N ASP A 18 -8.95 -6.54 6.78
CA ASP A 18 -8.73 -7.96 6.59
C ASP A 18 -8.05 -8.30 5.27
N TRP A 19 -7.86 -7.30 4.40
CA TRP A 19 -7.04 -7.51 3.21
C TRP A 19 -5.58 -7.75 3.59
N GLY A 20 -5.17 -7.30 4.77
CA GLY A 20 -3.79 -7.42 5.22
C GLY A 20 -2.93 -6.32 4.66
N LEU A 21 -1.63 -6.46 4.85
CA LEU A 21 -0.69 -5.49 4.31
C LEU A 21 -0.52 -5.70 2.82
N GLY A 22 -0.35 -4.62 2.11
CA GLY A 22 -0.08 -4.67 0.70
C GLY A 22 1.23 -3.98 0.38
N GLN A 23 1.88 -4.43 -0.68
CA GLN A 23 3.08 -3.77 -1.16
C GLN A 23 2.80 -3.18 -2.54
N ILE A 24 3.10 -1.91 -2.70
CA ILE A 24 2.87 -1.24 -3.96
C ILE A 24 3.87 -1.73 -4.98
N GLN A 25 3.38 -2.14 -6.13
CA GLN A 25 4.23 -2.63 -7.20
C GLN A 25 4.42 -1.59 -8.29
N SER A 26 3.39 -0.79 -8.56
CA SER A 26 3.53 0.27 -9.54
C SER A 26 2.49 1.34 -9.27
N VAL A 27 2.80 2.55 -9.74
CA VAL A 27 1.91 3.69 -9.61
C VAL A 27 1.86 4.36 -10.97
N VAL A 28 0.65 4.49 -11.51
CA VAL A 28 0.45 5.16 -12.79
C VAL A 28 -0.72 6.11 -12.60
N GLY A 29 -0.41 7.40 -12.49
CA GLY A 29 -1.44 8.39 -12.22
C GLY A 29 -2.17 8.05 -10.93
N ASP A 30 -3.49 7.88 -11.03
CA ASP A 30 -4.32 7.56 -9.88
C ASP A 30 -4.44 6.06 -9.63
N ARG A 31 -3.78 5.24 -10.42
CA ARG A 31 -3.92 3.80 -10.32
C ARG A 31 -2.68 3.21 -9.69
N VAL A 32 -2.90 2.51 -8.61
CA VAL A 32 -1.82 1.92 -7.84
C VAL A 32 -2.04 0.41 -7.80
N THR A 33 -1.04 -0.33 -8.28
CA THR A 33 -1.10 -1.77 -8.22
C THR A 33 -0.48 -2.23 -6.91
N VAL A 34 -1.26 -2.94 -6.12
CA VAL A 34 -0.84 -3.36 -4.79
C VAL A 34 -1.05 -4.86 -4.67
N ASN A 35 -0.09 -5.52 -4.08
CA ASN A 35 -0.22 -6.95 -3.78
C ASN A 35 -0.51 -7.09 -2.29
N PHE A 36 -1.76 -7.41 -1.97
CA PHE A 36 -2.19 -7.56 -0.58
C PHE A 36 -2.00 -9.00 -0.13
N GLU A 37 -1.69 -9.16 1.14
CA GLU A 37 -1.43 -10.49 1.70
C GLU A 37 -2.59 -11.44 1.52
N ASN A 38 -3.80 -10.93 1.70
CA ASN A 38 -4.99 -11.79 1.70
C ASN A 38 -5.84 -11.64 0.46
N MET A 39 -5.50 -10.72 -0.42
CA MET A 39 -6.31 -10.47 -1.62
C MET A 39 -5.54 -10.65 -2.90
N GLY A 40 -4.22 -10.71 -2.82
CA GLY A 40 -3.41 -10.78 -4.01
C GLY A 40 -3.28 -9.43 -4.69
N LYS A 41 -2.99 -9.46 -5.97
CA LYS A 41 -2.72 -8.22 -6.72
C LYS A 41 -4.03 -7.53 -7.05
N MET A 42 -4.11 -6.25 -6.72
CA MET A 42 -5.27 -5.44 -7.00
C MET A 42 -4.83 -4.09 -7.52
N VAL A 43 -5.63 -3.52 -8.41
CA VAL A 43 -5.41 -2.16 -8.89
C VAL A 43 -6.39 -1.26 -8.15
N ILE A 44 -5.83 -0.29 -7.45
CA ILE A 44 -6.61 0.61 -6.60
C ILE A 44 -6.61 1.99 -7.21
N ASN A 45 -7.79 2.58 -7.34
CA ASN A 45 -7.92 3.95 -7.79
C ASN A 45 -7.89 4.85 -6.56
N ILE A 46 -6.79 5.55 -6.35
CA ILE A 46 -6.59 6.31 -5.13
C ILE A 46 -7.37 7.62 -5.11
N SER A 47 -8.03 7.97 -6.19
CA SER A 47 -8.94 9.11 -6.14
C SER A 47 -10.28 8.72 -5.52
N VAL A 48 -10.53 7.42 -5.39
CA VAL A 48 -11.76 6.89 -4.81
C VAL A 48 -11.49 6.20 -3.49
N VAL A 49 -10.42 5.43 -3.43
CA VAL A 49 -10.07 4.63 -2.25
C VAL A 49 -8.82 5.22 -1.62
N LYS A 50 -8.89 5.53 -0.34
CA LYS A 50 -7.74 6.07 0.34
C LYS A 50 -6.94 4.94 0.97
N LEU A 51 -5.71 4.80 0.55
CA LEU A 51 -4.80 3.83 1.14
C LEU A 51 -3.98 4.50 2.22
N GLU A 52 -3.66 3.72 3.24
CA GLU A 52 -2.87 4.23 4.34
C GLU A 52 -1.48 3.63 4.25
N VAL A 53 -0.46 4.48 4.23
CA VAL A 53 0.92 4.01 4.17
C VAL A 53 1.33 3.54 5.55
N VAL A 54 1.84 2.32 5.61
CA VAL A 54 2.30 1.75 6.86
C VAL A 54 3.81 1.87 6.88
N GLU A 55 4.33 2.60 7.86
CA GLU A 55 5.75 2.79 7.95
C GLU A 55 6.39 1.52 8.45
N GLU A 56 7.29 0.99 7.68
CA GLU A 56 8.00 -0.21 8.04
C GLU A 56 9.14 0.14 8.97
N LEU A 57 9.26 -0.58 10.00
CA LEU A 57 10.33 -0.30 10.90
C LEU A 57 11.51 -1.14 10.62
N PRO A 58 12.41 -0.81 10.61
CA PRO A 58 13.42 -1.71 10.36
C PRO A 58 14.42 -1.94 11.45
N ASN A 59 13.53 -1.95 11.47
CA ASN A 59 14.12 -2.12 11.95
C ASN A 59 15.06 -2.03 12.26
N ILE A 60 15.26 -2.17 12.44
CA ILE A 60 15.86 -1.96 12.69
C ILE A 60 16.85 -1.92 12.97
N LYS A 61 17.07 -2.14 13.06
CA LYS A 61 17.88 -2.15 13.33
C LYS A 61 18.69 -2.20 13.40
N LYS A 62 18.85 -2.41 13.53
CA LYS A 62 19.54 -2.52 13.67
C LYS A 62 19.93 -2.48 13.83
#